data_1abaab696f9c47c7846fa65914e709d1
#
_entry.id   1abaab696f9c47c7846fa65914e709d1
#
_cell.length_a   1.000
_cell.length_b   1.000
_cell.length_c   1.000
_cell.angle_alpha   90.00
_cell.angle_beta   90.00
_cell.angle_gamma   90.00
#
_symmetry.space_group_name_H-M   'P 1'
#
loop_
_entity.id
_entity.type
_entity.pdbx_description
1 polymer ?
#
loop_
_entity_poly.entity_id
_entity_poly.type
_entity_poly.pdbx_seq_one_letter_code
_entity_poly.pdbx_strand_id
1 'polypeptide(L)'
;MELPVGDLERRMSLQSVRQFLAQYAPDIEIIELDQSTATVDLAAKAHNVEPGQIAKTLSLKVKNDIILVVAKGDARLDNKKLKSTFGTKARMLSSDEVVNATGHPVGGVCPFGLETPISVYCDVSLKHYAEVLPAAGAIHSAVRITPERMAELTSDRKSVV
;
A
#
# COMPACT_ATOMS: atom_id res chain seq x y z
N MET A 1 11.37 -3.24 29.86
CA MET A 1 11.96 -4.12 28.82
C MET A 1 11.79 -3.45 27.47
N GLU A 2 12.90 -3.11 26.84
CA GLU A 2 12.86 -2.48 25.53
C GLU A 2 12.46 -3.53 24.47
N LEU A 3 11.54 -3.13 23.58
CA LEU A 3 11.15 -3.97 22.46
C LEU A 3 12.27 -3.96 21.40
N PRO A 4 12.46 -5.06 20.66
CA PRO A 4 13.32 -5.04 19.50
C PRO A 4 12.96 -3.90 18.56
N VAL A 5 13.97 -3.28 17.95
CA VAL A 5 13.77 -2.12 17.06
C VAL A 5 12.73 -2.43 15.95
N GLY A 6 12.77 -3.63 15.40
CA GLY A 6 11.82 -4.04 14.37
C GLY A 6 10.36 -4.08 14.84
N ASP A 7 10.13 -4.45 16.10
CA ASP A 7 8.77 -4.47 16.65
C ASP A 7 8.24 -3.05 16.92
N LEU A 8 9.14 -2.16 17.33
CA LEU A 8 8.79 -0.76 17.54
C LEU A 8 8.43 -0.10 16.20
N GLU A 9 9.21 -0.32 15.15
CA GLU A 9 8.94 0.20 13.80
C GLU A 9 7.61 -0.31 13.28
N ARG A 10 7.30 -1.60 13.46
CA ARG A 10 6.02 -2.20 13.05
C ARG A 10 4.84 -1.56 13.78
N ARG A 11 4.98 -1.31 15.08
CA ARG A 11 3.93 -0.66 15.88
C ARG A 11 3.73 0.79 15.46
N MET A 12 4.82 1.52 15.15
CA MET A 12 4.75 2.90 14.69
C MET A 12 4.06 2.99 13.32
N SER A 13 4.34 2.05 12.43
CA SER A 13 3.70 1.97 11.12
C SER A 13 2.19 1.79 11.21
N LEU A 14 1.73 0.81 11.99
CA LEU A 14 0.30 0.60 12.23
C LEU A 14 -0.32 1.83 12.88
N GLN A 15 0.36 2.42 13.84
CA GLN A 15 -0.11 3.61 14.53
C GLN A 15 -0.25 4.81 13.58
N SER A 16 0.68 5.00 12.65
CA SER A 16 0.59 6.09 11.68
C SER A 16 -0.63 5.93 10.75
N VAL A 17 -0.94 4.69 10.38
CA VAL A 17 -2.16 4.40 9.60
C VAL A 17 -3.40 4.68 10.42
N ARG A 18 -3.43 4.28 11.69
CA ARG A 18 -4.56 4.56 12.58
C ARG A 18 -4.82 6.05 12.72
N GLN A 19 -3.76 6.84 12.91
CA GLN A 19 -3.86 8.28 13.04
C GLN A 19 -4.35 8.92 11.75
N PHE A 20 -3.84 8.48 10.61
CA PHE A 20 -4.25 8.96 9.30
C PHE A 20 -5.75 8.71 9.06
N LEU A 21 -6.22 7.50 9.30
CA LEU A 21 -7.63 7.14 9.09
C LEU A 21 -8.53 7.84 10.10
N ALA A 22 -8.11 7.98 11.35
CA ALA A 22 -8.88 8.69 12.36
C ALA A 22 -9.11 10.15 11.95
N GLN A 23 -8.15 10.76 11.29
CA GLN A 23 -8.25 12.15 10.86
C GLN A 23 -9.07 12.32 9.57
N TYR A 24 -8.85 11.45 8.57
CA TYR A 24 -9.40 11.64 7.23
C TYR A 24 -10.55 10.70 6.87
N ALA A 25 -10.66 9.56 7.54
CA ALA A 25 -11.67 8.55 7.23
C ALA A 25 -12.04 7.76 8.50
N PRO A 26 -12.61 8.41 9.54
CA PRO A 26 -12.85 7.76 10.82
C PRO A 26 -13.86 6.60 10.78
N ASP A 27 -14.61 6.47 9.70
CA ASP A 27 -15.56 5.36 9.48
C ASP A 27 -14.88 4.08 8.98
N ILE A 28 -13.62 4.16 8.55
CA ILE A 28 -12.88 2.99 8.06
C ILE A 28 -12.16 2.33 9.24
N GLU A 29 -12.46 1.05 9.46
CA GLU A 29 -11.83 0.25 10.51
C GLU A 29 -10.62 -0.51 9.96
N ILE A 30 -9.57 -0.61 10.78
CA ILE A 30 -8.43 -1.47 10.49
C ILE A 30 -8.78 -2.88 10.96
N ILE A 31 -8.67 -3.83 10.04
CA ILE A 31 -8.86 -5.25 10.33
C ILE A 31 -7.50 -5.83 10.69
N GLU A 32 -7.37 -6.33 11.91
CA GLU A 32 -6.17 -7.03 12.37
C GLU A 32 -6.48 -8.51 12.50
N LEU A 33 -5.62 -9.35 11.94
CA LEU A 33 -5.77 -10.80 11.97
C LEU A 33 -4.60 -11.43 12.73
N ASP A 34 -4.81 -12.64 13.22
CA ASP A 34 -3.75 -13.42 13.88
C ASP A 34 -2.79 -14.05 12.86
N GLN A 35 -3.17 -14.05 11.59
CA GLN A 35 -2.40 -14.65 10.50
C GLN A 35 -1.63 -13.58 9.75
N SER A 36 -0.49 -13.98 9.16
CA SER A 36 0.28 -13.08 8.30
C SER A 36 -0.49 -12.77 7.02
N THR A 37 -0.48 -11.50 6.64
CA THR A 37 -1.00 -11.00 5.36
C THR A 37 0.12 -10.33 4.55
N ALA A 38 1.36 -10.77 4.75
CA ALA A 38 2.55 -10.12 4.18
C ALA A 38 2.68 -10.28 2.67
N THR A 39 2.01 -11.26 2.07
CA THR A 39 1.96 -11.44 0.62
C THR A 39 0.51 -11.36 0.13
N VAL A 40 0.34 -11.13 -1.17
CA VAL A 40 -1.00 -11.11 -1.79
C VAL A 40 -1.76 -12.42 -1.53
N ASP A 41 -1.11 -13.55 -1.73
CA ASP A 41 -1.74 -14.85 -1.55
C ASP A 41 -2.12 -15.12 -0.09
N LEU A 42 -1.23 -14.79 0.84
CA LEU A 42 -1.52 -14.91 2.28
C LEU A 42 -2.67 -13.99 2.69
N ALA A 43 -2.65 -12.75 2.21
CA ALA A 43 -3.71 -11.78 2.51
C ALA A 43 -5.06 -12.24 1.96
N ALA A 44 -5.09 -12.68 0.72
CA ALA A 44 -6.32 -13.16 0.08
C ALA A 44 -6.92 -14.35 0.86
N LYS A 45 -6.08 -15.29 1.25
CA LYS A 45 -6.49 -16.46 2.01
C LYS A 45 -7.00 -16.09 3.41
N ALA A 46 -6.28 -15.23 4.10
CA ALA A 46 -6.63 -14.81 5.45
C ALA A 46 -7.94 -14.02 5.49
N HIS A 47 -8.20 -13.18 4.49
CA HIS A 47 -9.43 -12.40 4.39
C HIS A 47 -10.55 -13.10 3.62
N ASN A 48 -10.29 -14.30 3.11
CA ASN A 48 -11.25 -15.10 2.33
C ASN A 48 -11.78 -14.33 1.12
N VAL A 49 -10.87 -13.76 0.34
CA VAL A 49 -11.14 -13.03 -0.89
C VAL A 49 -10.24 -13.53 -2.01
N GLU A 50 -10.52 -13.12 -3.24
CA GLU A 50 -9.66 -13.44 -4.38
C GLU A 50 -8.36 -12.62 -4.32
N PRO A 51 -7.22 -13.13 -4.84
CA PRO A 51 -5.97 -12.38 -4.89
C PRO A 51 -6.08 -11.01 -5.55
N GLY A 52 -6.90 -10.91 -6.60
CA GLY A 52 -7.14 -9.64 -7.29
C GLY A 52 -7.80 -8.58 -6.42
N GLN A 53 -8.52 -8.97 -5.38
CA GLN A 53 -9.19 -8.04 -4.47
C GLN A 53 -8.22 -7.41 -3.46
N ILE A 54 -7.05 -7.98 -3.28
CA ILE A 54 -5.99 -7.36 -2.49
C ILE A 54 -5.41 -6.20 -3.30
N ALA A 55 -5.34 -5.04 -2.69
CA ALA A 55 -4.71 -3.87 -3.31
C ALA A 55 -3.25 -3.81 -2.88
N LYS A 56 -2.34 -4.26 -3.73
CA LYS A 56 -0.91 -4.23 -3.41
C LYS A 56 -0.32 -2.87 -3.71
N THR A 57 0.56 -2.41 -2.85
CA THR A 57 1.28 -1.15 -3.03
C THR A 57 2.73 -1.45 -3.40
N LEU A 58 3.14 -0.96 -4.54
CA LEU A 58 4.49 -1.14 -5.07
C LEU A 58 5.26 0.16 -4.94
N SER A 59 6.46 0.08 -4.40
CA SER A 59 7.35 1.22 -4.20
C SER A 59 8.37 1.26 -5.32
N LEU A 60 8.33 2.32 -6.11
CA LEU A 60 9.15 2.46 -7.31
C LEU A 60 10.01 3.71 -7.24
N LYS A 61 11.20 3.62 -7.83
CA LYS A 61 12.04 4.78 -8.09
C LYS A 61 11.98 5.12 -9.58
N VAL A 62 11.61 6.35 -9.86
CA VAL A 62 11.52 6.91 -11.21
C VAL A 62 12.42 8.13 -11.26
N LYS A 63 13.54 8.05 -11.97
CA LYS A 63 14.60 9.05 -11.90
C LYS A 63 15.09 9.19 -10.47
N ASN A 64 14.99 10.37 -9.88
CA ASN A 64 15.39 10.62 -8.50
C ASN A 64 14.20 10.61 -7.51
N ASP A 65 12.99 10.35 -8.02
CA ASP A 65 11.77 10.40 -7.22
C ASP A 65 11.29 9.00 -6.83
N ILE A 66 10.71 8.90 -5.65
CA ILE A 66 10.05 7.69 -5.20
C ILE A 66 8.55 7.89 -5.36
N ILE A 67 7.88 6.90 -5.92
CA ILE A 67 6.43 6.90 -6.08
C ILE A 67 5.86 5.58 -5.56
N LEU A 68 4.57 5.59 -5.22
CA LEU A 68 3.82 4.39 -4.92
C LEU A 68 2.79 4.14 -6.02
N VAL A 69 2.67 2.89 -6.43
CA VAL A 69 1.63 2.43 -7.34
C VAL A 69 0.79 1.40 -6.63
N VAL A 70 -0.50 1.65 -6.49
CA VAL A 70 -1.44 0.70 -5.90
C VAL A 70 -2.16 0.00 -7.04
N ALA A 71 -2.09 -1.33 -7.06
CA ALA A 71 -2.63 -2.13 -8.15
C ALA A 71 -3.37 -3.37 -7.61
N LYS A 72 -4.18 -3.94 -8.46
CA LYS A 72 -4.85 -5.22 -8.22
C LYS A 72 -3.81 -6.30 -7.90
N GLY A 73 -4.09 -7.13 -6.87
CA GLY A 73 -3.10 -8.06 -6.33
C GLY A 73 -2.50 -9.04 -7.31
N ASP A 74 -3.29 -9.52 -8.27
CA ASP A 74 -2.83 -10.45 -9.31
C ASP A 74 -2.37 -9.76 -10.60
N ALA A 75 -2.37 -8.43 -10.64
CA ALA A 75 -1.86 -7.68 -11.79
C ALA A 75 -0.33 -7.67 -11.79
N ARG A 76 0.24 -7.70 -12.98
CA ARG A 76 1.68 -7.53 -13.18
C ARG A 76 1.95 -6.13 -13.69
N LEU A 77 3.05 -5.54 -13.23
CA LEU A 77 3.49 -4.25 -13.75
C LEU A 77 3.87 -4.40 -15.22
N ASP A 78 3.30 -3.54 -16.04
CA ASP A 78 3.69 -3.44 -17.45
C ASP A 78 4.79 -2.39 -17.57
N ASN A 79 6.02 -2.87 -17.77
CA ASN A 79 7.20 -2.00 -17.85
C ASN A 79 7.11 -1.01 -19.00
N LYS A 80 6.45 -1.38 -20.10
CA LYS A 80 6.26 -0.48 -21.24
C LYS A 80 5.32 0.67 -20.87
N LYS A 81 4.22 0.36 -20.19
CA LYS A 81 3.28 1.37 -19.72
C LYS A 81 3.92 2.29 -18.69
N LEU A 82 4.69 1.75 -17.77
CA LEU A 82 5.41 2.55 -16.78
C LEU A 82 6.38 3.51 -17.45
N LYS A 83 7.16 3.02 -18.40
CA LYS A 83 8.10 3.84 -19.15
C LYS A 83 7.38 4.93 -19.96
N SER A 84 6.26 4.58 -20.58
CA SER A 84 5.44 5.52 -21.33
C SER A 84 4.84 6.60 -20.41
N THR A 85 4.34 6.20 -19.24
CA THR A 85 3.70 7.11 -18.28
C THR A 85 4.71 8.07 -17.65
N PHE A 86 5.88 7.56 -17.25
CA PHE A 86 6.87 8.33 -16.48
C PHE A 86 8.06 8.81 -17.31
N GLY A 87 8.15 8.42 -18.57
CA GLY A 87 9.21 8.85 -19.49
C GLY A 87 10.55 8.16 -19.26
N THR A 88 10.64 7.21 -18.34
CA THR A 88 11.86 6.47 -18.03
C THR A 88 11.53 5.14 -17.34
N LYS A 89 12.52 4.26 -17.24
CA LYS A 89 12.35 3.01 -16.50
C LYS A 89 12.10 3.27 -15.02
N ALA A 90 11.18 2.50 -14.44
CA ALA A 90 10.94 2.45 -13.01
C ALA A 90 11.69 1.26 -12.41
N ARG A 91 12.19 1.40 -11.20
CA ARG A 91 12.92 0.38 -10.47
C ARG A 91 12.23 0.11 -9.14
N MET A 92 12.08 -1.17 -8.77
CA MET A 92 11.57 -1.52 -7.44
C MET A 92 12.58 -1.10 -6.37
N LEU A 93 12.09 -0.59 -5.26
CA LEU A 93 12.93 -0.25 -4.11
C LEU A 93 13.35 -1.53 -3.38
N SER A 94 14.53 -1.48 -2.76
CA SER A 94 14.95 -2.51 -1.81
C SER A 94 14.13 -2.42 -0.52
N SER A 95 14.18 -3.47 0.33
CA SER A 95 13.47 -3.48 1.60
C SER A 95 13.82 -2.29 2.48
N ASP A 96 15.11 -1.94 2.58
CA ASP A 96 15.56 -0.80 3.38
C ASP A 96 15.06 0.53 2.81
N GLU A 97 15.11 0.67 1.50
CA GLU A 97 14.59 1.87 0.83
C GLU A 97 13.10 2.04 1.06
N VAL A 98 12.34 0.94 1.04
CA VAL A 98 10.89 0.97 1.30
C VAL A 98 10.59 1.50 2.70
N VAL A 99 11.25 0.96 3.73
CA VAL A 99 11.04 1.38 5.11
C VAL A 99 11.44 2.84 5.29
N ASN A 100 12.58 3.24 4.75
CA ASN A 100 13.07 4.61 4.87
C ASN A 100 12.15 5.63 4.18
N ALA A 101 11.57 5.27 3.06
CA ALA A 101 10.69 6.16 2.29
C ALA A 101 9.28 6.23 2.84
N THR A 102 8.70 5.10 3.22
CA THR A 102 7.27 4.99 3.57
C THR A 102 7.01 4.95 5.07
N GLY A 103 7.98 4.52 5.86
CA GLY A 103 7.78 4.21 7.28
C GLY A 103 7.07 2.87 7.50
N HIS A 104 6.79 2.11 6.44
CA HIS A 104 6.09 0.83 6.53
C HIS A 104 7.03 -0.34 6.24
N PRO A 105 6.87 -1.48 6.94
CA PRO A 105 7.64 -2.69 6.63
C PRO A 105 7.16 -3.31 5.32
N VAL A 106 8.06 -4.03 4.65
CA VAL A 106 7.69 -4.87 3.51
C VAL A 106 6.60 -5.86 3.95
N GLY A 107 5.54 -5.98 3.17
CA GLY A 107 4.36 -6.77 3.52
C GLY A 107 3.27 -5.99 4.25
N GLY A 108 3.59 -4.79 4.75
CA GLY A 108 2.63 -3.87 5.36
C GLY A 108 2.53 -2.53 4.65
N VAL A 109 3.23 -2.38 3.53
CA VAL A 109 3.25 -1.13 2.76
C VAL A 109 1.86 -0.80 2.24
N CYS A 110 1.45 0.43 2.47
CA CYS A 110 0.17 0.95 2.00
C CYS A 110 0.33 2.46 1.72
N PRO A 111 -0.64 3.09 1.05
CA PRO A 111 -0.54 4.52 0.77
C PRO A 111 -0.97 5.42 1.92
N PHE A 112 -1.31 4.84 3.08
CA PHE A 112 -1.82 5.59 4.23
C PHE A 112 -0.72 5.88 5.24
N GLY A 113 -0.79 7.02 5.90
CA GLY A 113 0.08 7.35 7.02
C GLY A 113 1.56 7.35 6.66
N LEU A 114 1.91 7.85 5.49
CA LEU A 114 3.29 7.90 5.02
C LEU A 114 4.11 8.87 5.86
N GLU A 115 5.35 8.48 6.15
CA GLU A 115 6.27 9.29 6.95
C GLU A 115 6.64 10.59 6.23
N THR A 116 6.82 10.53 4.92
CA THR A 116 7.07 11.71 4.07
C THR A 116 6.06 11.74 2.92
N PRO A 117 5.77 12.93 2.37
CA PRO A 117 4.89 13.02 1.21
C PRO A 117 5.47 12.27 0.01
N ILE A 118 4.71 11.32 -0.52
CA ILE A 118 5.06 10.54 -1.71
C ILE A 118 3.87 10.55 -2.64
N SER A 119 4.11 10.74 -3.93
CA SER A 119 3.04 10.65 -4.93
C SER A 119 2.52 9.23 -5.05
N VAL A 120 1.20 9.08 -4.97
CA VAL A 120 0.51 7.79 -5.03
C VAL A 120 -0.31 7.73 -6.32
N TYR A 121 -0.13 6.67 -7.08
CA TYR A 121 -0.88 6.39 -8.30
C TYR A 121 -1.72 5.15 -8.07
N CYS A 122 -3.03 5.25 -8.31
CA CYS A 122 -3.94 4.11 -8.20
C CYS A 122 -4.22 3.57 -9.60
N ASP A 123 -3.89 2.29 -9.82
CA ASP A 123 -4.09 1.66 -11.11
C ASP A 123 -5.57 1.40 -11.39
N VAL A 124 -5.96 1.53 -12.66
CA VAL A 124 -7.34 1.31 -13.10
C VAL A 124 -7.81 -0.12 -12.80
N SER A 125 -6.90 -1.09 -12.72
CA SER A 125 -7.23 -2.47 -12.39
C SER A 125 -7.99 -2.61 -11.07
N LEU A 126 -7.81 -1.68 -10.13
CA LEU A 126 -8.50 -1.68 -8.85
C LEU A 126 -10.02 -1.57 -9.01
N LYS A 127 -10.49 -0.92 -10.06
CA LYS A 127 -11.92 -0.74 -10.32
C LYS A 127 -12.63 -2.02 -10.73
N HIS A 128 -11.88 -3.10 -10.90
CA HIS A 128 -12.46 -4.42 -11.16
C HIS A 128 -13.32 -4.92 -10.00
N TYR A 129 -13.08 -4.43 -8.79
CA TYR A 129 -13.83 -4.78 -7.59
C TYR A 129 -14.50 -3.55 -6.99
N ALA A 130 -15.67 -3.75 -6.39
CA ALA A 130 -16.39 -2.69 -5.69
C ALA A 130 -15.59 -2.21 -4.45
N GLU A 131 -14.98 -3.16 -3.75
CA GLU A 131 -14.10 -2.90 -2.61
C GLU A 131 -12.81 -3.69 -2.76
N VAL A 132 -11.72 -3.10 -2.28
CA VAL A 132 -10.39 -3.72 -2.26
C VAL A 132 -9.82 -3.68 -0.85
N LEU A 133 -8.81 -4.52 -0.61
CA LEU A 133 -8.17 -4.65 0.69
C LEU A 133 -6.68 -4.30 0.58
N PRO A 134 -6.31 -3.04 0.79
CA PRO A 134 -4.90 -2.67 0.98
C PRO A 134 -4.43 -3.03 2.38
N ALA A 135 -3.13 -3.29 2.53
CA ALA A 135 -2.49 -3.42 3.83
C ALA A 135 -2.65 -2.13 4.64
N ALA A 136 -2.45 -2.21 5.93
CA ALA A 136 -2.62 -1.08 6.84
C ALA A 136 -1.42 -0.88 7.76
N GLY A 137 -0.21 -1.00 7.22
CA GLY A 137 1.01 -0.68 7.95
C GLY A 137 1.64 -1.83 8.71
N ALA A 138 1.03 -3.00 8.74
CA ALA A 138 1.56 -4.18 9.42
C ALA A 138 1.33 -5.43 8.57
N ILE A 139 2.08 -6.49 8.86
CA ILE A 139 1.99 -7.75 8.10
C ILE A 139 0.77 -8.60 8.46
N HIS A 140 -0.14 -8.05 9.24
CA HIS A 140 -1.36 -8.76 9.68
C HIS A 140 -2.57 -7.82 9.68
N SER A 141 -2.49 -6.68 9.02
CA SER A 141 -3.55 -5.67 9.03
C SER A 141 -3.94 -5.24 7.62
N ALA A 142 -5.20 -4.88 7.45
CA ALA A 142 -5.75 -4.38 6.20
C ALA A 142 -6.95 -3.49 6.49
N VAL A 143 -7.38 -2.74 5.49
CA VAL A 143 -8.68 -2.07 5.51
C VAL A 143 -9.50 -2.52 4.30
N ARG A 144 -10.80 -2.37 4.38
CA ARG A 144 -11.71 -2.62 3.25
C ARG A 144 -12.21 -1.26 2.77
N ILE A 145 -11.96 -0.93 1.53
CA ILE A 145 -12.19 0.41 1.00
C ILE A 145 -12.57 0.34 -0.49
N THR A 146 -13.38 1.29 -0.95
CA THR A 146 -13.63 1.40 -2.39
C THR A 146 -12.40 2.00 -3.08
N PRO A 147 -12.11 1.60 -4.33
CA PRO A 147 -10.99 2.18 -5.08
C PRO A 147 -11.08 3.71 -5.20
N GLU A 148 -12.27 4.24 -5.39
CA GLU A 148 -12.50 5.68 -5.52
C GLU A 148 -12.13 6.42 -4.24
N ARG A 149 -12.55 5.90 -3.11
CA ARG A 149 -12.24 6.52 -1.83
C ARG A 149 -10.76 6.45 -1.49
N MET A 150 -10.13 5.31 -1.79
CA MET A 150 -8.69 5.17 -1.59
C MET A 150 -7.92 6.21 -2.41
N ALA A 151 -8.29 6.41 -3.65
CA ALA A 151 -7.68 7.43 -4.51
C ALA A 151 -7.89 8.84 -3.97
N GLU A 152 -9.10 9.17 -3.50
CA GLU A 152 -9.40 10.47 -2.90
C GLU A 152 -8.55 10.75 -1.66
N LEU A 153 -8.32 9.74 -0.84
CA LEU A 153 -7.56 9.88 0.39
C LEU A 153 -6.05 9.98 0.17
N THR A 154 -5.53 9.39 -0.88
CA THR A 154 -4.09 9.14 -1.00
C THR A 154 -3.46 9.66 -2.28
N SER A 155 -4.23 9.76 -3.36
CA SER A 155 -3.69 10.14 -4.66
C SER A 155 -3.66 11.65 -4.83
N ASP A 156 -2.51 12.20 -5.15
CA ASP A 156 -2.35 13.62 -5.47
C ASP A 156 -2.94 13.96 -6.83
N ARG A 157 -3.12 12.95 -7.66
CA ARG A 157 -3.62 13.11 -9.03
C ARG A 157 -4.62 12.00 -9.32
N LYS A 158 -5.64 12.33 -10.07
CA LYS A 158 -6.61 11.36 -10.58
C LYS A 158 -6.01 10.49 -11.70
N SER A 159 -4.71 10.38 -11.76
CA SER A 159 -4.07 9.62 -12.80
C SER A 159 -3.99 8.16 -12.40
N VAL A 160 -4.44 7.40 -13.29
CA VAL A 160 -4.51 5.97 -13.26
C VAL A 160 -3.48 5.47 -14.26
N VAL A 161 -2.63 4.61 -13.82
CA VAL A 161 -1.57 4.05 -14.65
C VAL A 161 -2.06 2.82 -15.38
#